data_795775b2769b92bb37ba79986528edca
#
_entry.id   795775b2769b92bb37ba79986528edca
#
_cell.length_a   1.000
_cell.length_b   1.000
_cell.length_c   1.000
_cell.angle_alpha   90.00
_cell.angle_beta   90.00
_cell.angle_gamma   90.00
#
_symmetry.space_group_name_H-M   'P 1'
#
loop_
_entity.id
_entity.type
_entity.pdbx_description
1 polymer ?
#
loop_
_entity_poly.entity_id
_entity_poly.type
_entity_poly.pdbx_seq_one_letter_code
_entity_poly.pdbx_strand_id
1 'polypeptide(L)'
;DTLAAPIVSSGRAARIIMKTYKKHYDVYPDMFIIEGSMAGGHLGFGADDITQGKTQSNDEILSDVLAVIEESGADIPVFVAGGVFDGKDMAHYVNEGAAGVQIATRFIATNECDASDTFKQAVVNAKREDIRIIKSPVGMPARAINSPLLERLDAGETFTARKCNGCLTACKKDDS
;
A
#
# COMPACT_ATOMS: atom_id res chain seq x y z
N ASP A 1 -20.18 -8.63 -12.64
CA ASP A 1 -19.89 -7.26 -12.18
C ASP A 1 -18.73 -7.31 -11.20
N THR A 2 -17.77 -6.41 -11.36
CA THR A 2 -16.56 -6.35 -10.52
C THR A 2 -16.69 -5.17 -9.57
N LEU A 3 -16.45 -5.39 -8.28
CA LEU A 3 -16.41 -4.32 -7.29
C LEU A 3 -15.12 -3.50 -7.42
N ALA A 4 -15.23 -2.18 -7.24
CA ALA A 4 -14.11 -1.25 -7.28
C ALA A 4 -13.68 -0.87 -5.87
N ALA A 5 -12.44 -1.22 -5.51
CA ALA A 5 -11.83 -0.96 -4.21
C ALA A 5 -10.53 -0.15 -4.35
N PRO A 6 -10.60 1.17 -4.64
CA PRO A 6 -9.40 1.99 -4.75
C PRO A 6 -8.62 2.04 -3.43
N ILE A 7 -7.28 2.02 -3.55
CA ILE A 7 -6.38 2.23 -2.43
C ILE A 7 -5.99 3.71 -2.40
N VAL A 8 -6.09 4.33 -1.23
CA VAL A 8 -5.79 5.75 -1.02
C VAL A 8 -4.93 5.98 0.22
N SER A 9 -4.09 7.00 0.18
CA SER A 9 -3.22 7.37 1.30
C SER A 9 -3.56 8.77 1.87
N SER A 10 -4.73 9.31 1.53
CA SER A 10 -5.22 10.59 2.07
C SER A 10 -6.70 10.82 1.73
N GLY A 11 -7.38 11.65 2.53
CA GLY A 11 -8.74 12.13 2.21
C GLY A 11 -8.81 12.91 0.89
N ARG A 12 -7.74 13.65 0.53
CA ARG A 12 -7.66 14.32 -0.77
C ARG A 12 -7.74 13.33 -1.94
N ALA A 13 -7.01 12.21 -1.86
CA ALA A 13 -7.05 11.18 -2.90
C ALA A 13 -8.44 10.54 -3.01
N ALA A 14 -9.06 10.21 -1.87
CA ALA A 14 -10.43 9.71 -1.84
C ALA A 14 -11.41 10.67 -2.52
N ARG A 15 -11.35 11.97 -2.19
CA ARG A 15 -12.19 13.03 -2.79
C ARG A 15 -12.02 13.11 -4.31
N ILE A 16 -10.79 13.01 -4.82
CA ILE A 16 -10.52 13.07 -6.26
C ILE A 16 -11.13 11.84 -6.94
N ILE A 17 -10.94 10.65 -6.38
CA ILE A 17 -11.48 9.40 -6.93
C ILE A 17 -13.01 9.44 -6.93
N MET A 18 -13.66 9.82 -5.83
CA MET A 18 -15.11 9.94 -5.74
C MET A 18 -15.67 10.90 -6.79
N LYS A 19 -15.07 12.09 -6.94
CA LYS A 19 -15.46 13.05 -7.98
C LYS A 19 -15.28 12.49 -9.40
N THR A 20 -14.20 11.76 -9.65
CA THR A 20 -13.92 11.15 -10.95
C THR A 20 -14.94 10.06 -11.28
N TYR A 21 -15.22 9.16 -10.35
CA TYR A 21 -16.22 8.11 -10.52
C TYR A 21 -17.61 8.70 -10.75
N LYS A 22 -18.02 9.67 -9.91
CA LYS A 22 -19.32 10.32 -10.03
C LYS A 22 -19.46 11.05 -11.37
N LYS A 23 -18.40 11.75 -11.81
CA LYS A 23 -18.41 12.50 -13.07
C LYS A 23 -18.50 11.61 -14.32
N HIS A 24 -17.78 10.49 -14.34
CA HIS A 24 -17.64 9.68 -15.56
C HIS A 24 -18.60 8.49 -15.61
N TYR A 25 -19.03 7.97 -14.46
CA TYR A 25 -19.82 6.75 -14.40
C TYR A 25 -21.12 6.90 -13.58
N ASP A 26 -21.35 8.08 -12.99
CA ASP A 26 -22.50 8.39 -12.11
C ASP A 26 -22.65 7.43 -10.92
N VAL A 27 -21.54 6.82 -10.49
CA VAL A 27 -21.44 5.94 -9.31
C VAL A 27 -20.33 6.40 -8.37
N TYR A 28 -20.27 5.81 -7.19
CA TYR A 28 -19.11 5.88 -6.30
C TYR A 28 -18.36 4.55 -6.31
N PRO A 29 -17.11 4.48 -5.82
CA PRO A 29 -16.44 3.22 -5.52
C PRO A 29 -17.24 2.38 -4.52
N ASP A 30 -17.15 1.06 -4.61
CA ASP A 30 -17.86 0.14 -3.72
C ASP A 30 -17.24 0.11 -2.31
N MET A 31 -15.96 0.41 -2.19
CA MET A 31 -15.24 0.53 -0.91
C MET A 31 -13.98 1.35 -1.10
N PHE A 32 -13.36 1.81 -0.01
CA PHE A 32 -11.99 2.31 0.02
C PHE A 32 -11.10 1.42 0.88
N ILE A 33 -9.84 1.29 0.45
CA ILE A 33 -8.77 0.76 1.31
C ILE A 33 -7.83 1.94 1.57
N ILE A 34 -7.68 2.35 2.83
CA ILE A 34 -6.64 3.31 3.19
C ILE A 34 -5.34 2.58 3.47
N GLU A 35 -4.25 3.14 3.00
CA GLU A 35 -2.93 2.56 3.18
C GLU A 35 -1.96 3.61 3.72
N GLY A 36 -1.53 3.42 4.96
CA GLY A 36 -0.59 4.29 5.64
C GLY A 36 0.86 4.00 5.28
N SER A 37 1.75 4.86 5.75
CA SER A 37 3.20 4.77 5.47
C SER A 37 3.89 3.53 6.06
N MET A 38 3.22 2.78 6.95
CA MET A 38 3.75 1.53 7.51
C MET A 38 3.45 0.29 6.67
N ALA A 39 2.79 0.44 5.52
CA ALA A 39 2.53 -0.66 4.60
C ALA A 39 3.82 -1.25 4.02
N GLY A 40 3.78 -2.53 3.67
CA GLY A 40 4.82 -3.20 2.90
C GLY A 40 4.60 -3.02 1.39
N GLY A 41 5.67 -3.07 0.60
CA GLY A 41 5.59 -2.83 -0.84
C GLY A 41 5.56 -1.35 -1.20
N HIS A 42 4.95 -1.01 -2.34
CA HIS A 42 4.87 0.36 -2.83
C HIS A 42 4.05 1.26 -1.91
N LEU A 43 4.48 2.49 -1.74
CA LEU A 43 3.87 3.45 -0.83
C LEU A 43 3.35 4.67 -1.60
N GLY A 44 2.15 5.12 -1.25
CA GLY A 44 1.51 6.30 -1.83
C GLY A 44 2.02 7.64 -1.29
N PHE A 45 3.23 7.67 -0.73
CA PHE A 45 3.88 8.85 -0.12
C PHE A 45 5.22 9.14 -0.79
N GLY A 46 5.70 10.39 -0.70
CA GLY A 46 7.06 10.74 -1.12
C GLY A 46 8.11 10.07 -0.22
N ALA A 47 9.25 9.65 -0.79
CA ALA A 47 10.32 9.03 -0.02
C ALA A 47 10.86 9.94 1.11
N ASP A 48 10.97 11.23 0.82
CA ASP A 48 11.43 12.23 1.79
C ASP A 48 10.42 12.42 2.93
N ASP A 49 9.12 12.40 2.64
CA ASP A 49 8.08 12.51 3.67
C ASP A 49 8.08 11.31 4.60
N ILE A 50 8.27 10.11 4.04
CA ILE A 50 8.38 8.87 4.83
C ILE A 50 9.59 8.92 5.75
N THR A 51 10.75 9.29 5.21
CA THR A 51 12.03 9.32 5.96
C THR A 51 12.04 10.40 7.05
N GLN A 52 11.35 11.52 6.81
CA GLN A 52 11.23 12.63 7.75
C GLN A 52 10.06 12.48 8.74
N GLY A 53 9.29 11.39 8.64
CA GLY A 53 8.11 11.16 9.49
C GLY A 53 7.00 12.18 9.30
N LYS A 54 6.87 12.75 8.08
CA LYS A 54 5.86 13.76 7.74
C LYS A 54 4.57 13.18 7.14
N THR A 55 4.44 11.87 7.17
CA THR A 55 3.25 11.18 6.67
C THR A 55 2.16 11.15 7.74
N GLN A 56 0.91 11.26 7.31
CA GLN A 56 -0.24 11.06 8.20
C GLN A 56 -0.24 9.63 8.77
N SER A 57 -0.74 9.49 9.99
CA SER A 57 -1.07 8.19 10.59
C SER A 57 -2.30 7.56 9.93
N ASN A 58 -2.51 6.26 10.12
CA ASN A 58 -3.73 5.60 9.66
C ASN A 58 -4.99 6.21 10.27
N ASP A 59 -4.93 6.64 11.53
CA ASP A 59 -6.06 7.27 12.22
C ASP A 59 -6.44 8.61 11.57
N GLU A 60 -5.46 9.44 11.24
CA GLU A 60 -5.68 10.71 10.53
C GLU A 60 -6.24 10.47 9.12
N ILE A 61 -5.68 9.51 8.38
CA ILE A 61 -6.16 9.17 7.03
C ILE A 61 -7.58 8.61 7.10
N LEU A 62 -7.89 7.74 8.06
CA LEU A 62 -9.22 7.16 8.26
C LEU A 62 -10.23 8.28 8.54
N SER A 63 -9.94 9.15 9.50
CA SER A 63 -10.78 10.29 9.84
C SER A 63 -11.06 11.19 8.63
N ASP A 64 -10.02 11.55 7.88
CA ASP A 64 -10.14 12.39 6.69
C ASP A 64 -10.98 11.72 5.58
N VAL A 65 -10.83 10.41 5.38
CA VAL A 65 -11.58 9.67 4.35
C VAL A 65 -13.05 9.52 4.75
N LEU A 66 -13.33 9.21 6.01
CA LEU A 66 -14.70 9.12 6.54
C LEU A 66 -15.41 10.48 6.42
N ALA A 67 -14.74 11.59 6.75
CA ALA A 67 -15.29 12.92 6.58
C ALA A 67 -15.63 13.25 5.11
N VAL A 68 -14.77 12.85 4.16
CA VAL A 68 -15.03 13.03 2.72
C VAL A 68 -16.25 12.23 2.25
N ILE A 69 -16.44 11.01 2.78
CA ILE A 69 -17.59 10.16 2.46
C ILE A 69 -18.86 10.77 3.02
N GLU A 70 -18.85 11.21 4.29
CA GLU A 70 -19.98 11.86 4.95
C GLU A 70 -20.44 13.11 4.21
N GLU A 71 -19.50 13.99 3.81
CA GLU A 71 -19.80 15.20 3.02
C GLU A 71 -20.49 14.89 1.69
N SER A 72 -20.26 13.73 1.12
CA SER A 72 -20.86 13.32 -0.15
C SER A 72 -22.27 12.71 0.00
N GLY A 73 -22.67 12.35 1.20
CA GLY A 73 -23.89 11.60 1.51
C GLY A 73 -23.87 10.16 1.02
N ALA A 74 -22.69 9.63 0.64
CA ALA A 74 -22.53 8.24 0.23
C ALA A 74 -22.33 7.30 1.43
N ASP A 75 -22.65 6.02 1.26
CA ASP A 75 -22.35 4.96 2.21
C ASP A 75 -21.29 4.04 1.59
N ILE A 76 -20.02 4.32 1.89
CA ILE A 76 -18.87 3.60 1.33
C ILE A 76 -18.04 3.03 2.47
N PRO A 77 -17.93 1.70 2.62
CA PRO A 77 -17.11 1.09 3.65
C PRO A 77 -15.61 1.36 3.42
N VAL A 78 -14.90 1.61 4.53
CA VAL A 78 -13.46 1.89 4.52
C VAL A 78 -12.73 0.78 5.26
N PHE A 79 -11.68 0.23 4.65
CA PHE A 79 -10.78 -0.75 5.26
C PHE A 79 -9.41 -0.11 5.49
N VAL A 80 -8.76 -0.48 6.60
CA VAL A 80 -7.44 0.04 6.97
C VAL A 80 -6.35 -0.98 6.67
N ALA A 81 -5.32 -0.56 5.94
CA ALA A 81 -4.15 -1.36 5.60
C ALA A 81 -2.84 -0.69 6.04
N GLY A 82 -1.80 -1.50 6.20
CA GLY A 82 -0.47 -1.05 6.56
C GLY A 82 -0.27 -0.82 8.06
N GLY A 83 0.61 -1.62 8.65
CA GLY A 83 0.91 -1.56 10.08
C GLY A 83 -0.09 -2.25 10.99
N VAL A 84 -1.15 -2.84 10.45
CA VAL A 84 -2.12 -3.65 11.22
C VAL A 84 -1.52 -5.05 11.44
N PHE A 85 -1.36 -5.45 12.68
CA PHE A 85 -0.66 -6.69 13.01
C PHE A 85 -1.53 -7.73 13.72
N ASP A 86 -2.41 -7.32 14.63
CA ASP A 86 -3.20 -8.23 15.46
C ASP A 86 -4.67 -7.78 15.64
N GLY A 87 -5.40 -8.55 16.45
CA GLY A 87 -6.80 -8.28 16.72
C GLY A 87 -7.04 -7.00 17.54
N LYS A 88 -6.04 -6.47 18.23
CA LYS A 88 -6.17 -5.19 18.96
C LYS A 88 -6.12 -4.04 17.99
N ASP A 89 -5.19 -4.08 17.02
CA ASP A 89 -5.14 -3.09 15.95
C ASP A 89 -6.43 -3.09 15.15
N MET A 90 -6.94 -4.29 14.82
CA MET A 90 -8.24 -4.42 14.12
C MET A 90 -9.37 -3.80 14.94
N ALA A 91 -9.48 -4.14 16.23
CA ALA A 91 -10.52 -3.61 17.11
C ALA A 91 -10.43 -2.09 17.24
N HIS A 92 -9.21 -1.54 17.30
CA HIS A 92 -8.98 -0.09 17.32
C HIS A 92 -9.62 0.57 16.09
N TYR A 93 -9.24 0.17 14.87
CA TYR A 93 -9.76 0.80 13.65
C TYR A 93 -11.27 0.60 13.44
N VAL A 94 -11.80 -0.57 13.81
CA VAL A 94 -13.26 -0.80 13.76
C VAL A 94 -13.99 0.13 14.71
N ASN A 95 -13.46 0.38 15.91
CA ASN A 95 -14.04 1.33 16.85
C ASN A 95 -13.96 2.78 16.35
N GLU A 96 -12.93 3.11 15.53
CA GLU A 96 -12.79 4.42 14.89
C GLU A 96 -13.62 4.55 13.59
N GLY A 97 -14.46 3.57 13.26
CA GLY A 97 -15.40 3.62 12.15
C GLY A 97 -14.98 2.92 10.87
N ALA A 98 -13.86 2.20 10.88
CA ALA A 98 -13.51 1.35 9.74
C ALA A 98 -14.46 0.13 9.65
N ALA A 99 -14.79 -0.30 8.42
CA ALA A 99 -15.54 -1.53 8.17
C ALA A 99 -14.71 -2.80 8.44
N GLY A 100 -13.38 -2.67 8.46
CA GLY A 100 -12.46 -3.76 8.73
C GLY A 100 -11.01 -3.38 8.42
N VAL A 101 -10.15 -4.40 8.32
CA VAL A 101 -8.72 -4.22 8.05
C VAL A 101 -8.23 -5.16 6.95
N GLN A 102 -7.15 -4.75 6.26
CA GLN A 102 -6.42 -5.58 5.32
C GLN A 102 -5.04 -5.92 5.90
N ILE A 103 -4.75 -7.20 6.05
CA ILE A 103 -3.48 -7.70 6.61
C ILE A 103 -2.84 -8.64 5.58
N ALA A 104 -1.57 -8.42 5.26
CA ALA A 104 -0.83 -9.26 4.30
C ALA A 104 0.42 -9.90 4.93
N THR A 105 1.37 -9.10 5.41
CA THR A 105 2.71 -9.57 5.83
C THR A 105 2.66 -10.69 6.87
N ARG A 106 1.75 -10.60 7.82
CA ARG A 106 1.59 -11.63 8.86
C ARG A 106 1.21 -12.99 8.28
N PHE A 107 0.41 -13.01 7.21
CA PHE A 107 -0.04 -14.26 6.59
C PHE A 107 0.97 -14.88 5.65
N ILE A 108 2.01 -14.14 5.22
CA ILE A 108 3.11 -14.70 4.40
C ILE A 108 3.83 -15.82 5.15
N ALA A 109 4.01 -15.69 6.47
CA ALA A 109 4.74 -16.65 7.30
C ALA A 109 3.88 -17.84 7.78
N THR A 110 2.69 -18.04 7.23
CA THR A 110 1.79 -19.13 7.60
C THR A 110 1.99 -20.38 6.74
N ASN A 111 1.49 -21.51 7.20
CA ASN A 111 1.52 -22.76 6.44
C ASN A 111 0.65 -22.70 5.18
N GLU A 112 -0.44 -21.93 5.24
CA GLU A 112 -1.42 -21.78 4.16
C GLU A 112 -0.91 -20.92 3.00
N CYS A 113 0.11 -20.09 3.23
CA CYS A 113 0.75 -19.32 2.17
C CYS A 113 1.56 -20.24 1.27
N ASP A 114 1.42 -20.13 -0.03
CA ASP A 114 2.14 -20.94 -1.04
C ASP A 114 3.51 -20.37 -1.43
N ALA A 115 3.97 -19.29 -0.74
CA ALA A 115 5.32 -18.78 -0.92
C ALA A 115 6.39 -19.82 -0.54
N SER A 116 7.57 -19.75 -1.17
CA SER A 116 8.68 -20.64 -0.84
C SER A 116 9.10 -20.53 0.63
N ASP A 117 9.56 -21.62 1.21
CA ASP A 117 10.05 -21.63 2.59
C ASP A 117 11.17 -20.62 2.83
N THR A 118 12.05 -20.42 1.86
CA THR A 118 13.11 -19.41 1.92
C THR A 118 12.55 -18.00 2.08
N PHE A 119 11.47 -17.67 1.35
CA PHE A 119 10.82 -16.36 1.46
C PHE A 119 10.10 -16.20 2.81
N LYS A 120 9.37 -17.24 3.26
CA LYS A 120 8.73 -17.25 4.58
C LYS A 120 9.75 -17.06 5.70
N GLN A 121 10.89 -17.77 5.64
CA GLN A 121 11.95 -17.62 6.64
C GLN A 121 12.60 -16.25 6.61
N ALA A 122 12.73 -15.62 5.45
CA ALA A 122 13.21 -14.22 5.36
C ALA A 122 12.28 -13.26 6.12
N VAL A 123 10.96 -13.46 6.01
CA VAL A 123 9.96 -12.65 6.74
C VAL A 123 10.03 -12.93 8.26
N VAL A 124 10.12 -14.21 8.66
CA VAL A 124 10.18 -14.61 10.09
C VAL A 124 11.44 -14.12 10.77
N ASN A 125 12.58 -14.16 10.08
CA ASN A 125 13.87 -13.79 10.63
C ASN A 125 14.15 -12.29 10.57
N ALA A 126 13.38 -11.53 9.79
CA ALA A 126 13.58 -10.10 9.62
C ALA A 126 13.40 -9.35 10.94
N LYS A 127 14.33 -8.48 11.22
CA LYS A 127 14.29 -7.55 12.36
C LYS A 127 13.91 -6.15 11.86
N ARG A 128 13.64 -5.25 12.79
CA ARG A 128 13.27 -3.88 12.45
C ARG A 128 14.34 -3.15 11.63
N GLU A 129 15.60 -3.39 11.93
CA GLU A 129 16.76 -2.83 11.23
C GLU A 129 16.91 -3.34 9.78
N ASP A 130 16.32 -4.50 9.46
CA ASP A 130 16.34 -5.05 8.12
C ASP A 130 15.29 -4.42 7.20
N ILE A 131 14.36 -3.65 7.77
CA ILE A 131 13.28 -3.01 7.02
C ILE A 131 13.73 -1.64 6.56
N ARG A 132 13.66 -1.39 5.25
CA ARG A 132 14.12 -0.14 4.63
C ARG A 132 13.15 0.38 3.58
N ILE A 133 13.23 1.68 3.31
CA ILE A 133 12.58 2.31 2.17
C ILE A 133 13.55 2.28 1.01
N ILE A 134 13.08 1.76 -0.12
CA ILE A 134 13.84 1.63 -1.35
C ILE A 134 13.14 2.40 -2.47
N LYS A 135 13.89 2.73 -3.51
CA LYS A 135 13.32 3.11 -4.82
C LYS A 135 13.09 1.80 -5.59
N SER A 136 11.83 1.45 -5.81
CA SER A 136 11.52 0.23 -6.56
C SER A 136 11.92 0.35 -8.04
N PRO A 137 12.05 -0.76 -8.77
CA PRO A 137 12.35 -0.74 -10.21
C PRO A 137 11.36 0.08 -11.06
N VAL A 138 10.14 0.28 -10.57
CA VAL A 138 9.13 1.13 -11.23
C VAL A 138 9.15 2.59 -10.75
N GLY A 139 10.17 2.97 -9.96
CA GLY A 139 10.41 4.36 -9.56
C GLY A 139 9.63 4.86 -8.35
N MET A 140 8.75 4.05 -7.75
CA MET A 140 8.00 4.42 -6.55
C MET A 140 8.77 4.05 -5.27
N PRO A 141 8.62 4.82 -4.17
CA PRO A 141 9.09 4.39 -2.87
C PRO A 141 8.42 3.08 -2.47
N ALA A 142 9.18 2.17 -1.88
CA ALA A 142 8.63 0.92 -1.37
C ALA A 142 9.31 0.52 -0.05
N ARG A 143 8.55 -0.13 0.82
CA ARG A 143 9.05 -0.75 2.06
C ARG A 143 9.39 -2.20 1.78
N ALA A 144 10.62 -2.58 2.04
CA ALA A 144 11.13 -3.93 1.81
C ALA A 144 12.03 -4.42 2.94
N ILE A 145 12.16 -5.72 3.05
CA ILE A 145 13.22 -6.37 3.84
C ILE A 145 14.50 -6.29 3.02
N ASN A 146 15.61 -5.90 3.66
CA ASN A 146 16.90 -5.88 2.99
C ASN A 146 17.27 -7.27 2.44
N SER A 147 17.93 -7.28 1.30
CA SER A 147 18.32 -8.53 0.63
C SER A 147 19.60 -8.32 -0.17
N PRO A 148 20.33 -9.42 -0.49
CA PRO A 148 21.52 -9.32 -1.35
C PRO A 148 21.25 -8.64 -2.71
N LEU A 149 20.02 -8.78 -3.25
CA LEU A 149 19.64 -8.08 -4.47
C LEU A 149 19.60 -6.57 -4.28
N LEU A 150 19.00 -6.10 -3.18
CA LEU A 150 18.92 -4.66 -2.87
C LEU A 150 20.31 -4.07 -2.61
N GLU A 151 21.19 -4.81 -1.95
CA GLU A 151 22.58 -4.39 -1.71
C GLU A 151 23.36 -4.23 -3.04
N ARG A 152 23.14 -5.14 -3.99
CA ARG A 152 23.74 -5.05 -5.33
C ARG A 152 23.21 -3.85 -6.11
N LEU A 153 21.91 -3.58 -6.03
CA LEU A 153 21.30 -2.39 -6.65
C LEU A 153 21.85 -1.10 -6.05
N ASP A 154 22.01 -1.03 -4.72
CA ASP A 154 22.61 0.12 -4.03
C ASP A 154 24.10 0.34 -4.42
N ALA A 155 24.80 -0.77 -4.70
CA ALA A 155 26.17 -0.72 -5.24
C ALA A 155 26.23 -0.27 -6.71
N GLY A 156 25.10 0.06 -7.33
CA GLY A 156 25.00 0.53 -8.71
C GLY A 156 24.95 -0.57 -9.76
N GLU A 157 24.71 -1.84 -9.34
CA GLU A 157 24.52 -2.91 -10.30
C GLU A 157 23.19 -2.72 -11.05
N THR A 158 23.22 -2.87 -12.35
CA THR A 158 22.04 -2.80 -13.21
C THR A 158 21.69 -4.17 -13.76
N PHE A 159 20.39 -4.45 -13.84
CA PHE A 159 19.88 -5.69 -14.37
C PHE A 159 19.12 -5.42 -15.65
N THR A 160 19.61 -5.97 -16.76
CA THR A 160 18.91 -5.87 -18.04
C THR A 160 17.73 -6.84 -18.07
N ALA A 161 16.54 -6.33 -18.31
CA ALA A 161 15.37 -7.17 -18.51
C ALA A 161 15.58 -8.08 -19.72
N ARG A 162 15.47 -9.39 -19.54
CA ARG A 162 15.62 -10.37 -20.65
C ARG A 162 14.51 -10.24 -21.68
N LYS A 163 13.33 -9.79 -21.27
CA LYS A 163 12.16 -9.63 -22.12
C LYS A 163 11.22 -8.58 -21.52
N CYS A 164 10.92 -7.53 -22.28
CA CYS A 164 9.86 -6.60 -21.96
C CYS A 164 8.54 -7.08 -22.57
N ASN A 165 7.50 -7.25 -21.74
CA ASN A 165 6.17 -7.68 -22.16
C ASN A 165 5.21 -6.51 -22.41
N GLY A 166 5.65 -5.25 -22.25
CA GLY A 166 4.81 -4.06 -22.44
C GLY A 166 3.63 -4.00 -21.47
N CYS A 167 3.85 -4.41 -20.21
CA CYS A 167 2.81 -4.49 -19.18
C CYS A 167 2.26 -3.13 -18.72
N LEU A 168 2.98 -2.03 -18.99
CA LEU A 168 2.57 -0.67 -18.65
C LEU A 168 2.54 0.20 -19.91
N THR A 169 1.42 0.90 -20.15
CA THR A 169 1.24 1.76 -21.33
C THR A 169 2.21 2.96 -21.36
N ALA A 170 2.61 3.45 -20.20
CA ALA A 170 3.54 4.58 -20.05
C ALA A 170 5.02 4.18 -19.96
N CYS A 171 5.32 2.87 -19.94
CA CYS A 171 6.69 2.37 -19.87
C CYS A 171 7.35 2.48 -21.25
N LYS A 172 8.41 3.27 -21.32
CA LYS A 172 9.27 3.30 -22.52
C LYS A 172 10.26 2.14 -22.44
N LYS A 173 10.37 1.37 -23.54
CA LYS A 173 11.30 0.22 -23.62
C LYS A 173 12.76 0.60 -23.37
N ASP A 174 13.12 1.86 -23.57
CA ASP A 174 14.49 2.37 -23.43
C ASP A 174 14.85 2.78 -21.99
N ASP A 175 13.87 2.78 -21.08
CA ASP A 175 14.03 3.15 -19.65
C ASP A 175 14.03 1.93 -18.71
N SER A 176 14.08 0.68 -19.24
CA SER A 176 13.99 -0.56 -18.46
C SER A 176 15.24 -1.44 -18.57
#